data_e1e1703ac8288fc4b5b8442e692542fe
#
_entry.id   e1e1703ac8288fc4b5b8442e692542fe
#
_cell.length_a   1.000
_cell.length_b   1.000
_cell.length_c   1.000
_cell.angle_alpha   90.00
_cell.angle_beta   90.00
_cell.angle_gamma   90.00
#
_symmetry.space_group_name_H-M   'P 1'
#
loop_
_entity.id
_entity.type
_entity.pdbx_description
1 polymer ?
#
loop_
_entity_poly.entity_id
_entity_poly.type
_entity_poly.pdbx_seq_one_letter_code
_entity_poly.pdbx_strand_id
1 'polypeptide(L)'
;MLQVCYNTWKSAKKIHFCAKKREDLIMCGIVGYIGESQAAPILLDGLSKLEYRGYDSAGIAVYNGTEIEVVKSKGRLKVLSEMTHDGSMMPGTLGIGHTRWATHGEPSDINAHPHFNKDESIVVVHNGIIENYLKLKKKLEAKGYQFISDTDTEVIAHLLDYYYTGNPLQAVTKIMHRMEGSYALGIIFRDHPDELYAVRKDSPLIVGHTEGGNIIASDVPAVLKYTRDVFFIENEEIVRMTKDSMEFFTVDEEPLEKESTHIDWDVNAAEKGGYEHFMLKEMYEQPKAITDTFSPRVKEGKIVIDELGMTDEEIRGIKKIMIVACGSAYHTGVTSKYIFEGLARIPVEVDLASEFRYRDPIIEEGTMVIVISQSGETADSLAALREAKKRGARVLGIVNVVGSSIAREADNVMYTWAGPEIAVATTKAYSAQLVAHYLLAMKFAHVRGKLGDTELAAMLEDLRRLPEQVEMLLNNKQKIQKFANRYLAARDIFFIGRGIDYAISLEGSLKLKEISYIHSEAYAAGELKHGTISLIEEGTLVSAVLTQPELYKKMISNMVEVKTRGAFVMAVTNTGNTEVEKAADYVIYIPKTNKYFTNSLAIIPLQLFGYYVSIGRGCDVDKPRNLAKSVTVE
;
A
#
# COMPACT_ATOMS: atom_id res chain seq x y z
N MET A 1 -24.67 -44.80 -33.00
CA MET A 1 -23.68 -43.72 -33.09
C MET A 1 -23.70 -42.72 -31.92
N LEU A 2 -24.64 -42.86 -30.98
CA LEU A 2 -24.74 -41.98 -29.77
C LEU A 2 -24.11 -42.58 -28.49
N GLN A 3 -23.68 -43.84 -28.53
CA GLN A 3 -23.09 -44.54 -27.38
C GLN A 3 -21.53 -44.41 -27.33
N VAL A 4 -20.89 -43.98 -28.39
CA VAL A 4 -19.42 -43.85 -28.48
C VAL A 4 -18.93 -42.46 -27.97
N CYS A 5 -19.79 -41.44 -28.04
CA CYS A 5 -19.44 -40.08 -27.53
C CYS A 5 -19.55 -39.94 -26.01
N TYR A 6 -20.23 -40.85 -25.32
CA TYR A 6 -20.42 -40.78 -23.86
C TYR A 6 -19.25 -41.38 -23.06
N ASN A 7 -18.49 -42.27 -23.68
CA ASN A 7 -17.33 -42.91 -23.00
C ASN A 7 -16.01 -42.17 -23.18
N THR A 8 -15.92 -41.28 -24.18
CA THR A 8 -14.74 -40.40 -24.33
C THR A 8 -14.77 -39.19 -23.40
N TRP A 9 -15.92 -38.87 -22.82
CA TRP A 9 -16.05 -37.75 -21.86
C TRP A 9 -15.71 -38.14 -20.41
N LYS A 10 -15.62 -39.42 -20.08
CA LYS A 10 -15.24 -39.91 -18.75
C LYS A 10 -13.75 -40.16 -18.55
N SER A 11 -12.95 -40.26 -19.62
CA SER A 11 -11.50 -40.43 -19.52
C SER A 11 -10.72 -39.11 -19.50
N ALA A 12 -11.37 -37.96 -19.76
CA ALA A 12 -10.76 -36.64 -19.75
C ALA A 12 -10.77 -35.96 -18.37
N LYS A 13 -11.22 -36.63 -17.30
CA LYS A 13 -11.31 -36.10 -15.93
C LYS A 13 -10.13 -36.46 -15.03
N LYS A 14 -8.93 -36.62 -15.55
CA LYS A 14 -7.69 -36.70 -14.77
C LYS A 14 -6.52 -35.98 -15.41
N ILE A 15 -6.76 -34.77 -15.96
CA ILE A 15 -5.70 -33.79 -16.05
C ILE A 15 -5.87 -32.96 -14.77
N HIS A 16 -5.08 -33.26 -13.76
CA HIS A 16 -4.83 -32.35 -12.67
C HIS A 16 -4.21 -31.10 -13.30
N PHE A 17 -5.04 -30.10 -13.55
CA PHE A 17 -4.58 -28.73 -13.60
C PHE A 17 -4.06 -28.43 -12.19
N CYS A 18 -2.77 -28.58 -12.02
CA CYS A 18 -2.04 -27.90 -10.97
C CYS A 18 -2.08 -26.41 -11.36
N ALA A 19 -3.27 -25.78 -11.16
CA ALA A 19 -3.34 -24.35 -11.04
C ALA A 19 -2.59 -24.05 -9.75
N LYS A 20 -1.30 -23.65 -9.86
CA LYS A 20 -0.69 -22.86 -8.81
C LYS A 20 -1.67 -21.72 -8.57
N LYS A 21 -2.39 -21.75 -7.45
CA LYS A 21 -3.02 -20.55 -6.90
C LYS A 21 -1.90 -19.53 -6.81
N ARG A 22 -2.00 -18.46 -7.56
CA ARG A 22 -1.28 -17.23 -7.23
C ARG A 22 -1.81 -16.82 -5.86
N GLU A 23 -1.00 -17.01 -4.86
CA GLU A 23 -1.28 -16.53 -3.52
C GLU A 23 -0.94 -15.05 -3.53
N ASP A 24 -1.98 -14.21 -3.45
CA ASP A 24 -1.83 -12.77 -3.28
C ASP A 24 -1.26 -12.52 -1.87
N LEU A 25 -0.08 -11.98 -1.80
CA LEU A 25 0.72 -11.83 -0.59
C LEU A 25 0.45 -10.48 0.07
N ILE A 26 -0.05 -10.49 1.30
CA ILE A 26 -0.47 -9.33 2.08
C ILE A 26 0.20 -9.38 3.46
N MET A 27 0.51 -8.21 4.07
CA MET A 27 1.37 -8.10 5.25
C MET A 27 0.72 -8.34 6.59
N CYS A 28 1.54 -8.84 7.51
CA CYS A 28 1.32 -9.03 8.94
C CYS A 28 1.87 -7.85 9.76
N GLY A 29 1.50 -7.74 11.04
CA GLY A 29 2.04 -6.76 11.98
C GLY A 29 2.86 -7.41 13.08
N ILE A 30 4.08 -6.92 13.31
CA ILE A 30 4.95 -7.34 14.43
C ILE A 30 5.06 -6.20 15.43
N VAL A 31 5.00 -6.55 16.72
CA VAL A 31 5.41 -5.71 17.85
C VAL A 31 6.16 -6.57 18.85
N GLY A 32 7.24 -6.07 19.43
CA GLY A 32 7.94 -6.68 20.54
C GLY A 32 8.39 -5.62 21.54
N TYR A 33 8.49 -5.99 22.81
CA TYR A 33 8.90 -5.09 23.87
C TYR A 33 9.75 -5.82 24.90
N ILE A 34 10.77 -5.12 25.39
CA ILE A 34 11.56 -5.52 26.54
C ILE A 34 11.83 -4.27 27.41
N GLY A 35 11.50 -4.33 28.71
CA GLY A 35 11.68 -3.15 29.55
C GLY A 35 11.15 -3.32 30.98
N GLU A 36 10.74 -2.22 31.60
CA GLU A 36 10.24 -2.17 32.99
C GLU A 36 8.73 -2.35 33.09
N SER A 37 8.00 -2.01 32.00
CA SER A 37 6.54 -2.09 31.96
C SER A 37 6.04 -3.48 31.57
N GLN A 38 4.75 -3.76 31.87
CA GLN A 38 4.12 -5.01 31.41
C GLN A 38 4.07 -5.03 29.87
N ALA A 39 4.60 -6.11 29.28
CA ALA A 39 4.73 -6.23 27.82
C ALA A 39 3.36 -6.40 27.12
N ALA A 40 2.47 -7.26 27.65
CA ALA A 40 1.23 -7.60 26.95
C ALA A 40 0.35 -6.40 26.58
N PRO A 41 0.09 -5.40 27.46
CA PRO A 41 -0.67 -4.19 27.08
C PRO A 41 0.02 -3.36 26.00
N ILE A 42 1.36 -3.27 26.01
CA ILE A 42 2.14 -2.54 24.98
C ILE A 42 2.04 -3.26 23.64
N LEU A 43 2.15 -4.58 23.64
CA LEU A 43 1.99 -5.40 22.43
C LEU A 43 0.60 -5.23 21.82
N LEU A 44 -0.46 -5.33 22.62
CA LEU A 44 -1.84 -5.17 22.15
C LEU A 44 -2.11 -3.76 21.62
N ASP A 45 -1.62 -2.71 22.30
CA ASP A 45 -1.74 -1.33 21.83
C ASP A 45 -1.03 -1.14 20.48
N GLY A 46 0.24 -1.57 20.35
CA GLY A 46 0.99 -1.49 19.11
C GLY A 46 0.36 -2.31 17.97
N LEU A 47 -0.08 -3.54 18.24
CA LEU A 47 -0.77 -4.39 17.26
C LEU A 47 -2.10 -3.78 16.81
N SER A 48 -2.81 -3.03 17.68
CA SER A 48 -4.03 -2.32 17.31
C SER A 48 -3.80 -1.29 16.21
N LYS A 49 -2.61 -0.67 16.22
CA LYS A 49 -2.18 0.30 15.21
C LYS A 49 -1.69 -0.37 13.92
N LEU A 50 -1.45 -1.69 13.93
CA LEU A 50 -1.01 -2.48 12.77
C LEU A 50 -2.12 -3.39 12.19
N GLU A 51 -3.30 -3.43 12.79
CA GLU A 51 -4.40 -4.31 12.35
C GLU A 51 -4.84 -4.04 10.89
N TYR A 52 -4.54 -2.87 10.34
CA TYR A 52 -4.75 -2.57 8.92
C TYR A 52 -3.83 -3.38 7.98
N ARG A 53 -2.77 -4.00 8.52
CA ARG A 53 -1.85 -4.88 7.80
C ARG A 53 -2.31 -6.34 7.78
N GLY A 54 -2.95 -6.82 8.87
CA GLY A 54 -3.44 -8.19 8.98
C GLY A 54 -4.45 -8.33 10.11
N TYR A 55 -5.50 -9.13 9.91
CA TYR A 55 -6.60 -9.28 10.85
C TYR A 55 -7.26 -10.67 10.84
N ASP A 56 -6.62 -11.66 10.22
CA ASP A 56 -7.15 -13.04 10.11
C ASP A 56 -6.95 -13.84 11.40
N SER A 57 -5.85 -13.57 12.07
CA SER A 57 -5.54 -14.11 13.38
C SER A 57 -4.54 -13.20 14.10
N ALA A 58 -4.47 -13.30 15.42
CA ALA A 58 -3.53 -12.56 16.24
C ALA A 58 -3.02 -13.43 17.39
N GLY A 59 -1.85 -13.07 17.93
CA GLY A 59 -1.33 -13.71 19.13
C GLY A 59 -0.16 -12.95 19.73
N ILE A 60 0.07 -13.20 21.02
CA ILE A 60 1.19 -12.66 21.79
C ILE A 60 1.87 -13.76 22.56
N ALA A 61 3.16 -13.58 22.80
CA ALA A 61 3.97 -14.40 23.69
C ALA A 61 4.65 -13.48 24.71
N VAL A 62 4.61 -13.85 25.99
CA VAL A 62 5.18 -13.07 27.09
C VAL A 62 5.96 -14.00 28.02
N TYR A 63 7.19 -13.62 28.38
CA TYR A 63 7.96 -14.32 29.41
C TYR A 63 7.48 -13.89 30.79
N ASN A 64 6.93 -14.85 31.57
CA ASN A 64 6.29 -14.58 32.86
C ASN A 64 7.25 -14.74 34.09
N GLY A 65 8.55 -14.91 33.81
CA GLY A 65 9.57 -15.13 34.84
C GLY A 65 10.02 -16.59 34.96
N THR A 66 9.30 -17.54 34.36
CA THR A 66 9.63 -18.98 34.37
C THR A 66 9.52 -19.60 32.97
N GLU A 67 8.50 -19.25 32.22
CA GLU A 67 8.22 -19.80 30.89
C GLU A 67 7.70 -18.72 29.97
N ILE A 68 7.65 -18.99 28.66
CA ILE A 68 7.06 -18.11 27.67
C ILE A 68 5.60 -18.55 27.48
N GLU A 69 4.67 -17.75 27.96
CA GLU A 69 3.25 -17.98 27.80
C GLU A 69 2.78 -17.46 26.43
N VAL A 70 2.10 -18.32 25.65
CA VAL A 70 1.61 -17.99 24.29
C VAL A 70 0.11 -18.05 24.25
N VAL A 71 -0.54 -16.93 23.86
CA VAL A 71 -1.99 -16.85 23.60
C VAL A 71 -2.20 -16.38 22.18
N LYS A 72 -2.98 -17.12 21.41
CA LYS A 72 -3.27 -16.82 20.02
C LYS A 72 -4.67 -17.25 19.63
N SER A 73 -5.27 -16.52 18.67
CA SER A 73 -6.64 -16.77 18.23
C SER A 73 -6.84 -16.44 16.76
N LYS A 74 -7.73 -17.17 16.12
CA LYS A 74 -8.31 -16.78 14.84
C LYS A 74 -9.20 -15.57 15.01
N GLY A 75 -9.18 -14.65 14.06
CA GLY A 75 -10.01 -13.47 14.00
C GLY A 75 -9.27 -12.19 14.37
N ARG A 76 -10.01 -11.10 14.52
CA ARG A 76 -9.46 -9.77 14.79
C ARG A 76 -8.79 -9.70 16.17
N LEU A 77 -7.87 -8.75 16.33
CA LEU A 77 -7.14 -8.50 17.57
C LEU A 77 -8.05 -8.35 18.80
N LYS A 78 -9.28 -7.86 18.60
CA LYS A 78 -10.27 -7.75 19.67
C LYS A 78 -10.52 -9.08 20.40
N VAL A 79 -10.55 -10.21 19.68
CA VAL A 79 -10.74 -11.55 20.29
C VAL A 79 -9.58 -11.85 21.22
N LEU A 80 -8.35 -11.62 20.81
CA LEU A 80 -7.15 -11.81 21.63
C LEU A 80 -7.14 -10.88 22.85
N SER A 81 -7.54 -9.61 22.68
CA SER A 81 -7.65 -8.63 23.77
C SER A 81 -8.67 -9.09 24.84
N GLU A 82 -9.83 -9.58 24.42
CA GLU A 82 -10.85 -10.15 25.32
C GLU A 82 -10.34 -11.41 26.03
N MET A 83 -9.65 -12.32 25.35
CA MET A 83 -9.07 -13.56 25.94
C MET A 83 -8.01 -13.26 26.99
N THR A 84 -7.22 -12.21 26.81
CA THR A 84 -6.13 -11.83 27.73
C THR A 84 -6.55 -10.75 28.73
N HIS A 85 -7.81 -10.35 28.75
CA HIS A 85 -8.33 -9.21 29.52
C HIS A 85 -7.45 -7.95 29.34
N ASP A 86 -7.29 -7.54 28.08
CA ASP A 86 -6.43 -6.42 27.65
C ASP A 86 -4.97 -6.59 28.11
N GLY A 87 -4.49 -7.84 28.12
CA GLY A 87 -3.13 -8.21 28.51
C GLY A 87 -2.88 -8.37 30.00
N SER A 88 -3.87 -8.05 30.85
CA SER A 88 -3.68 -8.11 32.33
C SER A 88 -3.47 -9.53 32.88
N MET A 89 -3.87 -10.55 32.13
CA MET A 89 -3.67 -11.97 32.51
C MET A 89 -2.29 -12.52 32.12
N MET A 90 -1.47 -11.78 31.39
CA MET A 90 -0.15 -12.22 30.93
C MET A 90 0.95 -11.33 31.55
N PRO A 91 1.36 -11.60 32.80
CA PRO A 91 2.37 -10.80 33.48
C PRO A 91 3.76 -11.07 32.86
N GLY A 92 4.56 -10.00 32.73
CA GLY A 92 5.93 -10.08 32.24
C GLY A 92 6.36 -8.82 31.49
N THR A 93 7.66 -8.61 31.40
CA THR A 93 8.25 -7.38 30.84
C THR A 93 8.99 -7.62 29.52
N LEU A 94 9.02 -8.85 29.04
CA LEU A 94 9.52 -9.26 27.73
C LEU A 94 8.42 -9.97 26.96
N GLY A 95 8.16 -9.53 25.73
CA GLY A 95 7.16 -10.18 24.88
C GLY A 95 7.25 -9.80 23.42
N ILE A 96 6.62 -10.61 22.57
CA ILE A 96 6.43 -10.40 21.13
C ILE A 96 4.98 -10.67 20.75
N GLY A 97 4.50 -9.99 19.76
CA GLY A 97 3.13 -10.13 19.29
C GLY A 97 3.01 -9.94 17.78
N HIS A 98 1.91 -10.47 17.25
CA HIS A 98 1.69 -10.54 15.83
C HIS A 98 0.20 -10.43 15.46
N THR A 99 -0.10 -9.70 14.38
CA THR A 99 -1.37 -9.79 13.65
C THR A 99 -1.10 -10.38 12.27
N ARG A 100 -1.79 -11.47 11.94
CA ARG A 100 -1.53 -12.26 10.76
C ARG A 100 -2.50 -11.97 9.63
N TRP A 101 -1.96 -11.94 8.42
CA TRP A 101 -2.67 -12.22 7.19
C TRP A 101 -2.17 -13.56 6.62
N ALA A 102 -3.08 -14.49 6.41
CA ALA A 102 -2.70 -15.86 6.05
C ALA A 102 -2.14 -15.94 4.62
N THR A 103 -0.86 -16.33 4.51
CA THR A 103 -0.18 -16.67 3.25
C THR A 103 -0.06 -18.19 3.09
N HIS A 104 0.40 -18.88 4.13
CA HIS A 104 0.58 -20.33 4.21
C HIS A 104 -0.25 -20.89 5.36
N GLY A 105 -1.10 -21.87 5.09
CA GLY A 105 -2.06 -22.40 6.05
C GLY A 105 -3.28 -21.49 6.28
N GLU A 106 -4.48 -22.08 6.33
CA GLU A 106 -5.74 -21.33 6.56
C GLU A 106 -5.72 -20.60 7.92
N PRO A 107 -6.51 -19.51 8.07
CA PRO A 107 -6.67 -18.85 9.36
C PRO A 107 -7.24 -19.79 10.42
N SER A 108 -6.43 -20.09 11.44
CA SER A 108 -6.77 -20.95 12.58
C SER A 108 -5.89 -20.58 13.78
N ASP A 109 -6.28 -21.03 14.98
CA ASP A 109 -5.49 -20.79 16.19
C ASP A 109 -4.10 -21.47 16.10
N ILE A 110 -4.00 -22.62 15.45
CA ILE A 110 -2.74 -23.36 15.25
C ILE A 110 -1.81 -22.60 14.31
N ASN A 111 -2.33 -22.07 13.22
CA ASN A 111 -1.58 -21.34 12.19
C ASN A 111 -1.34 -19.86 12.55
N ALA A 112 -1.95 -19.35 13.64
CA ALA A 112 -1.65 -18.02 14.15
C ALA A 112 -0.24 -17.95 14.75
N HIS A 113 0.42 -16.78 14.62
CA HIS A 113 1.67 -16.49 15.31
C HIS A 113 1.40 -16.06 16.76
N PRO A 114 2.37 -16.21 17.66
CA PRO A 114 3.74 -16.73 17.51
C PRO A 114 3.83 -18.24 17.26
N HIS A 115 4.91 -18.68 16.59
CA HIS A 115 5.30 -20.08 16.49
C HIS A 115 6.48 -20.40 17.42
N PHE A 116 6.63 -21.65 17.82
CA PHE A 116 7.62 -22.08 18.81
C PHE A 116 8.22 -23.47 18.47
N ASN A 117 9.35 -23.78 19.08
CA ASN A 117 9.96 -25.10 19.03
C ASN A 117 9.23 -26.08 19.97
N LYS A 118 9.65 -27.36 19.99
CA LYS A 118 8.94 -28.46 20.67
C LYS A 118 8.70 -28.24 22.18
N ASP A 119 9.63 -27.60 22.89
CA ASP A 119 9.58 -27.37 24.34
C ASP A 119 9.21 -25.91 24.69
N GLU A 120 8.78 -25.13 23.70
CA GLU A 120 8.38 -23.72 23.84
C GLU A 120 9.48 -22.83 24.45
N SER A 121 10.74 -23.22 24.25
CA SER A 121 11.91 -22.48 24.74
C SER A 121 12.34 -21.36 23.75
N ILE A 122 11.94 -21.46 22.48
CA ILE A 122 12.24 -20.49 21.44
C ILE A 122 10.94 -20.11 20.75
N VAL A 123 10.60 -18.84 20.77
CA VAL A 123 9.34 -18.31 20.22
C VAL A 123 9.62 -17.23 19.19
N VAL A 124 8.90 -17.28 18.05
CA VAL A 124 9.16 -16.44 16.87
C VAL A 124 7.87 -15.86 16.33
N VAL A 125 7.90 -14.57 15.98
CA VAL A 125 6.95 -13.93 15.07
C VAL A 125 7.63 -13.58 13.76
N HIS A 126 6.90 -13.67 12.64
CA HIS A 126 7.46 -13.55 11.31
C HIS A 126 6.50 -12.80 10.36
N ASN A 127 7.04 -11.81 9.67
CA ASN A 127 6.45 -11.21 8.48
C ASN A 127 7.29 -11.59 7.26
N GLY A 128 6.68 -12.06 6.20
CA GLY A 128 7.39 -12.45 4.98
C GLY A 128 7.06 -13.86 4.53
N ILE A 129 7.93 -14.44 3.70
CA ILE A 129 7.83 -15.82 3.21
C ILE A 129 9.21 -16.46 3.19
N ILE A 130 9.30 -17.66 3.73
CA ILE A 130 10.48 -18.51 3.60
C ILE A 130 10.29 -19.42 2.38
N GLU A 131 10.79 -18.99 1.23
CA GLU A 131 10.56 -19.66 -0.07
C GLU A 131 11.05 -21.11 -0.09
N ASN A 132 12.14 -21.41 0.60
CA ASN A 132 12.70 -22.75 0.67
C ASN A 132 12.18 -23.57 1.87
N TYR A 133 11.07 -23.17 2.54
CA TYR A 133 10.58 -23.81 3.76
C TYR A 133 10.30 -25.31 3.61
N LEU A 134 9.75 -25.76 2.47
CA LEU A 134 9.50 -27.18 2.22
C LEU A 134 10.78 -28.02 2.24
N LYS A 135 11.87 -27.48 1.70
CA LYS A 135 13.19 -28.14 1.71
C LYS A 135 13.77 -28.21 3.12
N LEU A 136 13.59 -27.13 3.89
CA LEU A 136 14.05 -27.05 5.28
C LEU A 136 13.21 -27.96 6.17
N LYS A 137 11.87 -27.94 6.03
CA LYS A 137 10.92 -28.82 6.74
C LYS A 137 11.29 -30.29 6.57
N LYS A 138 11.49 -30.77 5.35
CA LYS A 138 11.90 -32.16 5.07
C LYS A 138 13.22 -32.54 5.76
N LYS A 139 14.19 -31.61 5.83
CA LYS A 139 15.47 -31.85 6.52
C LYS A 139 15.28 -31.96 8.02
N LEU A 140 14.43 -31.13 8.62
CA LEU A 140 14.14 -31.14 10.04
C LEU A 140 13.30 -32.38 10.43
N GLU A 141 12.31 -32.77 9.65
CA GLU A 141 11.55 -34.01 9.81
C GLU A 141 12.46 -35.24 9.80
N ALA A 142 13.45 -35.27 8.91
CA ALA A 142 14.48 -36.36 8.89
C ALA A 142 15.38 -36.36 10.14
N LYS A 143 15.39 -35.27 10.91
CA LYS A 143 16.08 -35.14 12.22
C LYS A 143 15.16 -35.41 13.41
N GLY A 144 13.89 -35.73 13.17
CA GLY A 144 12.90 -36.06 14.19
C GLY A 144 12.04 -34.89 14.69
N TYR A 145 12.13 -33.71 14.05
CA TYR A 145 11.24 -32.57 14.32
C TYR A 145 9.82 -32.87 13.82
N GLN A 146 8.84 -32.50 14.64
CA GLN A 146 7.42 -32.63 14.31
C GLN A 146 6.81 -31.23 14.12
N PHE A 147 6.07 -31.04 13.06
CA PHE A 147 5.40 -29.80 12.74
C PHE A 147 3.92 -29.90 13.06
N ILE A 148 3.37 -28.88 13.70
CA ILE A 148 1.95 -28.80 14.09
C ILE A 148 1.15 -27.86 13.21
N SER A 149 1.82 -26.88 12.56
CA SER A 149 1.17 -25.91 11.69
C SER A 149 1.46 -26.16 10.21
N ASP A 150 0.65 -25.51 9.37
CA ASP A 150 0.83 -25.50 7.92
C ASP A 150 1.63 -24.26 7.44
N THR A 151 2.19 -23.48 8.38
CA THR A 151 2.91 -22.25 8.07
C THR A 151 4.36 -22.52 7.67
N ASP A 152 4.93 -21.61 6.88
CA ASP A 152 6.37 -21.57 6.62
C ASP A 152 7.18 -21.11 7.84
N THR A 153 6.55 -20.38 8.76
CA THR A 153 7.20 -19.79 9.95
C THR A 153 7.65 -20.80 10.98
N GLU A 154 6.92 -21.90 11.19
CA GLU A 154 7.30 -22.91 12.18
C GLU A 154 8.69 -23.52 11.90
N VAL A 155 9.09 -23.53 10.60
CA VAL A 155 10.45 -23.94 10.20
C VAL A 155 11.51 -23.08 10.88
N ILE A 156 11.27 -21.79 11.10
CA ILE A 156 12.23 -20.87 11.73
C ILE A 156 12.48 -21.26 13.18
N ALA A 157 11.42 -21.53 13.96
CA ALA A 157 11.53 -21.93 15.35
C ALA A 157 12.33 -23.25 15.50
N HIS A 158 12.05 -24.22 14.64
CA HIS A 158 12.78 -25.49 14.63
C HIS A 158 14.21 -25.36 14.07
N LEU A 159 14.49 -24.46 13.15
CA LEU A 159 15.86 -24.18 12.70
C LEU A 159 16.68 -23.52 13.81
N LEU A 160 16.10 -22.56 14.53
CA LEU A 160 16.74 -21.95 15.69
C LEU A 160 17.10 -23.03 16.73
N ASP A 161 16.15 -23.88 17.10
CA ASP A 161 16.38 -24.99 18.01
C ASP A 161 17.52 -25.92 17.54
N TYR A 162 17.52 -26.27 16.26
CA TYR A 162 18.55 -27.14 15.66
C TYR A 162 19.97 -26.52 15.72
N TYR A 163 20.09 -25.20 15.60
CA TYR A 163 21.38 -24.52 15.61
C TYR A 163 21.75 -23.91 16.96
N TYR A 164 20.81 -23.84 17.91
CA TYR A 164 21.05 -23.29 19.23
C TYR A 164 21.97 -24.18 20.07
N THR A 165 23.05 -23.57 20.57
CA THR A 165 24.06 -24.24 21.42
C THR A 165 24.39 -23.39 22.66
N GLY A 166 23.41 -22.61 23.15
CA GLY A 166 23.58 -21.68 24.27
C GLY A 166 23.94 -20.25 23.88
N ASN A 167 24.07 -19.94 22.58
CA ASN A 167 24.30 -18.58 22.07
C ASN A 167 23.23 -18.21 21.04
N PRO A 168 22.25 -17.33 21.40
CA PRO A 168 21.18 -16.90 20.48
C PRO A 168 21.69 -16.22 19.22
N LEU A 169 22.66 -15.30 19.33
CA LEU A 169 23.17 -14.56 18.18
C LEU A 169 23.71 -15.52 17.10
N GLN A 170 24.52 -16.51 17.50
CA GLN A 170 25.01 -17.52 16.55
C GLN A 170 23.90 -18.38 15.94
N ALA A 171 22.84 -18.69 16.69
CA ALA A 171 21.72 -19.45 16.16
C ALA A 171 20.99 -18.62 15.10
N VAL A 172 20.74 -17.33 15.38
CA VAL A 172 20.11 -16.38 14.47
C VAL A 172 20.93 -16.21 13.19
N THR A 173 22.22 -15.97 13.28
CA THR A 173 23.13 -15.89 12.13
C THR A 173 23.06 -17.15 11.25
N LYS A 174 23.12 -18.34 11.87
CA LYS A 174 23.06 -19.61 11.13
C LYS A 174 21.76 -19.82 10.37
N ILE A 175 20.61 -19.42 10.92
CA ILE A 175 19.33 -19.52 10.19
C ILE A 175 19.25 -18.53 9.05
N MET A 176 19.75 -17.30 9.20
CA MET A 176 19.77 -16.30 8.13
C MET A 176 20.51 -16.80 6.89
N HIS A 177 21.64 -17.49 7.05
CA HIS A 177 22.37 -18.12 5.94
C HIS A 177 21.65 -19.33 5.31
N ARG A 178 20.56 -19.82 5.88
CA ARG A 178 19.83 -21.01 5.40
C ARG A 178 18.49 -20.70 4.81
N MET A 179 17.88 -19.60 5.23
CA MET A 179 16.58 -19.16 4.74
C MET A 179 16.73 -18.42 3.41
N GLU A 180 15.86 -18.71 2.48
CA GLU A 180 15.69 -18.02 1.21
C GLU A 180 14.33 -17.32 1.23
N GLY A 181 14.24 -16.09 0.70
CA GLY A 181 13.01 -15.28 0.70
C GLY A 181 13.09 -14.06 1.59
N SER A 182 11.94 -13.44 1.87
CA SER A 182 11.82 -12.22 2.66
C SER A 182 11.38 -12.53 4.09
N TYR A 183 11.94 -11.83 5.08
CA TYR A 183 11.53 -11.99 6.47
C TYR A 183 11.83 -10.76 7.33
N ALA A 184 10.95 -10.51 8.30
CA ALA A 184 11.20 -9.72 9.50
C ALA A 184 10.81 -10.58 10.70
N LEU A 185 11.70 -10.72 11.67
CA LEU A 185 11.54 -11.61 12.81
C LEU A 185 11.63 -10.87 14.12
N GLY A 186 10.76 -11.26 15.10
CA GLY A 186 10.99 -11.03 16.52
C GLY A 186 11.18 -12.38 17.22
N ILE A 187 12.21 -12.53 18.05
CA ILE A 187 12.61 -13.82 18.59
C ILE A 187 12.90 -13.68 20.09
N ILE A 188 12.36 -14.61 20.90
CA ILE A 188 12.63 -14.74 22.33
C ILE A 188 13.19 -16.13 22.60
N PHE A 189 14.22 -16.20 23.45
CA PHE A 189 14.78 -17.43 24.00
C PHE A 189 14.51 -17.49 25.52
N ARG A 190 13.88 -18.54 26.00
CA ARG A 190 13.55 -18.71 27.43
C ARG A 190 14.81 -18.67 28.34
N ASP A 191 15.92 -19.20 27.84
CA ASP A 191 17.19 -19.25 28.57
C ASP A 191 17.93 -17.89 28.59
N HIS A 192 17.46 -16.91 27.79
CA HIS A 192 17.92 -15.52 27.73
C HIS A 192 16.79 -14.55 27.97
N PRO A 193 16.22 -14.51 29.18
CA PRO A 193 15.00 -13.75 29.48
C PRO A 193 15.20 -12.23 29.47
N ASP A 194 16.45 -11.76 29.42
CA ASP A 194 16.80 -10.34 29.35
C ASP A 194 17.15 -9.89 27.93
N GLU A 195 16.88 -10.72 26.91
CA GLU A 195 17.23 -10.43 25.52
C GLU A 195 16.03 -10.61 24.57
N LEU A 196 15.88 -9.66 23.66
CA LEU A 196 14.94 -9.68 22.53
C LEU A 196 15.72 -9.50 21.23
N TYR A 197 15.51 -10.38 20.25
CA TYR A 197 16.18 -10.33 18.96
C TYR A 197 15.23 -9.86 17.86
N ALA A 198 15.74 -8.98 16.98
CA ALA A 198 15.07 -8.55 15.78
C ALA A 198 15.98 -8.76 14.56
N VAL A 199 15.40 -9.25 13.45
CA VAL A 199 16.16 -9.58 12.23
C VAL A 199 15.34 -9.20 11.02
N ARG A 200 16.03 -8.74 9.96
CA ARG A 200 15.34 -8.33 8.74
C ARG A 200 16.03 -8.79 7.46
N LYS A 201 15.20 -9.17 6.47
CA LYS A 201 15.53 -9.23 5.04
C LYS A 201 14.28 -8.92 4.21
N ASP A 202 14.31 -7.84 3.44
CA ASP A 202 13.27 -7.32 2.53
C ASP A 202 11.92 -6.94 3.19
N SER A 203 11.49 -7.56 4.30
CA SER A 203 10.29 -7.16 5.06
C SER A 203 10.62 -6.02 6.05
N PRO A 204 9.78 -4.97 6.20
CA PRO A 204 10.10 -3.83 7.05
C PRO A 204 10.12 -4.16 8.53
N LEU A 205 11.10 -3.61 9.25
CA LEU A 205 11.23 -3.70 10.70
C LEU A 205 11.99 -2.48 11.23
N ILE A 206 11.52 -1.93 12.34
CA ILE A 206 12.13 -0.81 13.06
C ILE A 206 12.29 -1.16 14.53
N VAL A 207 13.24 -0.52 15.18
CA VAL A 207 13.44 -0.59 16.62
C VAL A 207 13.56 0.81 17.20
N GLY A 208 13.28 0.97 18.50
CA GLY A 208 13.41 2.27 19.15
C GLY A 208 13.55 2.17 20.66
N HIS A 209 14.23 3.16 21.24
CA HIS A 209 14.28 3.33 22.70
C HIS A 209 12.96 3.91 23.20
N THR A 210 12.47 3.38 24.31
CA THR A 210 11.29 3.89 25.02
C THR A 210 11.71 4.32 26.44
N GLU A 211 10.84 5.00 27.15
CA GLU A 211 11.05 5.23 28.57
C GLU A 211 11.04 3.88 29.32
N GLY A 212 12.19 3.48 29.83
CA GLY A 212 12.38 2.23 30.58
C GLY A 212 12.40 0.94 29.76
N GLY A 213 12.81 0.99 28.46
CA GLY A 213 12.94 -0.21 27.65
C GLY A 213 13.16 0.02 26.16
N ASN A 214 12.96 -1.04 25.39
CA ASN A 214 13.12 -1.05 23.94
C ASN A 214 11.92 -1.71 23.26
N ILE A 215 11.61 -1.27 22.06
CA ILE A 215 10.46 -1.73 21.27
C ILE A 215 10.89 -2.09 19.85
N ILE A 216 10.30 -3.15 19.28
CA ILE A 216 10.35 -3.46 17.85
C ILE A 216 8.97 -3.32 17.25
N ALA A 217 8.88 -2.89 15.99
CA ALA A 217 7.64 -2.92 15.22
C ALA A 217 7.90 -3.03 13.72
N SER A 218 6.91 -3.56 13.02
CA SER A 218 6.97 -3.62 11.55
C SER A 218 6.55 -2.31 10.88
N ASP A 219 6.02 -1.33 11.62
CA ASP A 219 5.70 0.00 11.11
C ASP A 219 5.69 1.08 12.20
N VAL A 220 5.99 2.30 11.81
CA VAL A 220 6.08 3.49 12.66
C VAL A 220 4.82 3.77 13.51
N PRO A 221 3.57 3.67 13.01
CA PRO A 221 2.39 3.94 13.82
C PRO A 221 2.29 3.15 15.13
N ALA A 222 2.89 1.96 15.19
CA ALA A 222 2.88 1.12 16.39
C ALA A 222 3.72 1.66 17.54
N VAL A 223 4.75 2.47 17.25
CA VAL A 223 5.73 2.94 18.23
C VAL A 223 5.57 4.40 18.61
N LEU A 224 4.84 5.22 17.83
CA LEU A 224 4.76 6.68 18.00
C LEU A 224 4.30 7.15 19.39
N LYS A 225 3.53 6.34 20.11
CA LYS A 225 3.11 6.62 21.48
C LYS A 225 4.26 6.47 22.49
N TYR A 226 5.24 5.64 22.17
CA TYR A 226 6.34 5.25 23.05
C TYR A 226 7.66 5.93 22.69
N THR A 227 7.92 6.16 21.40
CA THR A 227 9.11 6.85 20.92
C THR A 227 8.88 7.47 19.55
N ARG A 228 9.61 8.56 19.26
CA ARG A 228 9.69 9.20 17.94
C ARG A 228 11.03 8.96 17.27
N ASP A 229 12.03 8.49 18.02
CA ASP A 229 13.36 8.22 17.50
C ASP A 229 13.48 6.72 17.24
N VAL A 230 13.53 6.36 15.96
CA VAL A 230 13.55 4.97 15.50
C VAL A 230 14.81 4.67 14.69
N PHE A 231 15.27 3.44 14.77
CA PHE A 231 16.31 2.89 13.91
C PHE A 231 15.65 1.98 12.87
N PHE A 232 15.90 2.25 11.60
CA PHE A 232 15.51 1.36 10.52
C PHE A 232 16.53 0.22 10.41
N ILE A 233 16.07 -1.02 10.54
CA ILE A 233 16.91 -2.20 10.34
C ILE A 233 17.11 -2.40 8.84
N GLU A 234 18.35 -2.56 8.37
CA GLU A 234 18.65 -2.88 6.98
C GLU A 234 18.63 -4.40 6.73
N ASN A 235 18.73 -4.78 5.46
CA ASN A 235 18.77 -6.19 5.09
C ASN A 235 20.00 -6.88 5.69
N GLU A 236 19.75 -8.09 6.22
CA GLU A 236 20.80 -8.93 6.81
C GLU A 236 21.44 -8.34 8.07
N GLU A 237 20.75 -7.41 8.75
CA GLU A 237 21.12 -6.92 10.07
C GLU A 237 20.36 -7.67 11.18
N ILE A 238 21.03 -7.81 12.32
CA ILE A 238 20.52 -8.40 13.56
C ILE A 238 20.57 -7.33 14.65
N VAL A 239 19.50 -7.23 15.44
CA VAL A 239 19.47 -6.37 16.62
C VAL A 239 19.26 -7.24 17.84
N ARG A 240 20.15 -7.10 18.83
CA ARG A 240 20.00 -7.64 20.18
C ARG A 240 19.59 -6.50 21.10
N MET A 241 18.49 -6.65 21.78
CA MET A 241 17.98 -5.66 22.73
C MET A 241 17.89 -6.26 24.12
N THR A 242 18.37 -5.50 25.09
CA THR A 242 18.05 -5.70 26.51
C THR A 242 17.12 -4.57 26.95
N LYS A 243 16.73 -4.51 28.23
CA LYS A 243 15.94 -3.35 28.69
C LYS A 243 16.76 -2.03 28.62
N ASP A 244 18.08 -2.09 28.76
CA ASP A 244 18.95 -0.92 28.89
C ASP A 244 19.82 -0.65 27.64
N SER A 245 19.92 -1.58 26.71
CA SER A 245 20.80 -1.48 25.54
C SER A 245 20.17 -2.00 24.26
N MET A 246 20.72 -1.51 23.13
CA MET A 246 20.38 -1.95 21.79
C MET A 246 21.69 -2.03 20.99
N GLU A 247 21.99 -3.22 20.49
CA GLU A 247 23.22 -3.52 19.76
C GLU A 247 22.86 -4.06 18.37
N PHE A 248 23.56 -3.58 17.36
CA PHE A 248 23.35 -3.96 15.97
C PHE A 248 24.52 -4.78 15.47
N PHE A 249 24.25 -5.79 14.66
CA PHE A 249 25.25 -6.69 14.09
C PHE A 249 24.93 -6.96 12.61
N THR A 250 25.99 -7.21 11.83
CA THR A 250 25.85 -7.83 10.51
C THR A 250 25.49 -9.31 10.65
N VAL A 251 25.12 -9.95 9.52
CA VAL A 251 24.94 -11.41 9.46
C VAL A 251 26.22 -12.21 9.78
N ASP A 252 27.40 -11.58 9.75
CA ASP A 252 28.68 -12.16 10.12
C ASP A 252 29.07 -11.86 11.59
N GLU A 253 28.13 -11.39 12.41
CA GLU A 253 28.27 -11.03 13.83
C GLU A 253 29.21 -9.82 14.08
N GLU A 254 29.50 -9.00 13.06
CA GLU A 254 30.29 -7.77 13.23
C GLU A 254 29.40 -6.65 13.80
N PRO A 255 29.85 -5.94 14.86
CA PRO A 255 29.10 -4.83 15.43
C PRO A 255 28.91 -3.68 14.42
N LEU A 256 27.72 -3.05 14.45
CA LEU A 256 27.36 -1.89 13.62
C LEU A 256 26.97 -0.71 14.50
N GLU A 257 27.38 0.49 14.10
CA GLU A 257 26.83 1.73 14.65
C GLU A 257 25.72 2.26 13.76
N LYS A 258 24.61 2.69 14.35
CA LYS A 258 23.46 3.26 13.64
C LYS A 258 22.99 4.55 14.27
N GLU A 259 22.50 5.43 13.42
CA GLU A 259 21.86 6.68 13.84
C GLU A 259 20.34 6.52 13.84
N SER A 260 19.68 7.11 14.83
CA SER A 260 18.21 7.16 14.88
C SER A 260 17.66 8.19 13.91
N THR A 261 16.47 7.94 13.44
CA THR A 261 15.68 8.88 12.62
C THR A 261 14.52 9.41 13.44
N HIS A 262 14.41 10.74 13.56
CA HIS A 262 13.28 11.37 14.23
C HIS A 262 12.04 11.38 13.34
N ILE A 263 10.89 11.00 13.88
CA ILE A 263 9.59 10.93 13.17
C ILE A 263 8.71 12.08 13.65
N ASP A 264 8.50 13.07 12.81
CA ASP A 264 7.70 14.27 13.08
C ASP A 264 6.18 14.08 12.96
N TRP A 265 5.69 12.86 12.79
CA TRP A 265 4.26 12.61 12.61
C TRP A 265 3.47 12.95 13.87
N ASP A 266 2.31 13.62 13.67
CA ASP A 266 1.36 13.83 14.76
C ASP A 266 0.71 12.50 15.17
N VAL A 267 0.84 12.13 16.44
CA VAL A 267 0.23 10.91 17.01
C VAL A 267 -1.28 10.90 16.80
N ASN A 268 -1.93 12.09 16.92
CA ASN A 268 -3.37 12.23 16.70
C ASN A 268 -3.78 12.06 15.22
N ALA A 269 -2.83 12.21 14.28
CA ALA A 269 -3.11 11.99 12.87
C ALA A 269 -3.46 10.53 12.57
N ALA A 270 -3.00 9.58 13.38
CA ALA A 270 -3.34 8.16 13.29
C ALA A 270 -4.67 7.80 14.00
N GLU A 271 -5.43 8.77 14.48
CA GLU A 271 -6.74 8.58 15.09
C GLU A 271 -7.88 9.05 14.18
N LYS A 272 -9.11 8.54 14.40
CA LYS A 272 -10.27 8.91 13.57
C LYS A 272 -10.71 10.37 13.69
N GLY A 273 -10.34 11.08 14.76
CA GLY A 273 -10.60 12.50 14.94
C GLY A 273 -12.10 12.89 14.87
N GLY A 274 -12.99 12.02 15.35
CA GLY A 274 -14.44 12.23 15.31
C GLY A 274 -15.15 11.77 14.03
N TYR A 275 -14.43 11.28 13.03
CA TYR A 275 -15.00 10.66 11.83
C TYR A 275 -15.43 9.22 12.10
N GLU A 276 -16.46 8.76 11.41
CA GLU A 276 -16.95 7.38 11.51
C GLU A 276 -15.89 6.36 11.01
N HIS A 277 -15.19 6.71 9.90
CA HIS A 277 -14.21 5.89 9.25
C HIS A 277 -12.92 6.67 8.95
N PHE A 278 -11.76 6.00 8.95
CA PHE A 278 -10.48 6.57 8.51
C PHE A 278 -10.56 7.04 7.05
N MET A 279 -11.15 6.26 6.16
CA MET A 279 -11.31 6.66 4.76
C MET A 279 -12.04 7.99 4.62
N LEU A 280 -13.11 8.22 5.39
CA LEU A 280 -13.81 9.49 5.35
C LEU A 280 -12.93 10.65 5.87
N LYS A 281 -12.24 10.45 6.99
CA LYS A 281 -11.26 11.42 7.52
C LYS A 281 -10.22 11.76 6.45
N GLU A 282 -9.62 10.77 5.85
CA GLU A 282 -8.55 10.91 4.86
C GLU A 282 -9.03 11.60 3.57
N MET A 283 -10.28 11.39 3.16
CA MET A 283 -10.89 12.20 2.10
C MET A 283 -10.97 13.68 2.50
N TYR A 284 -11.33 14.01 3.76
CA TYR A 284 -11.35 15.39 4.25
C TYR A 284 -9.96 15.98 4.53
N GLU A 285 -8.93 15.18 4.63
CA GLU A 285 -7.53 15.60 4.73
C GLU A 285 -6.89 15.92 3.36
N GLN A 286 -7.53 15.60 2.24
CA GLN A 286 -7.00 15.87 0.91
C GLN A 286 -6.61 17.34 0.67
N PRO A 287 -7.39 18.35 1.09
CA PRO A 287 -6.99 19.75 0.95
C PRO A 287 -5.64 20.05 1.63
N LYS A 288 -5.44 19.53 2.83
CA LYS A 288 -4.18 19.67 3.57
C LYS A 288 -3.04 18.92 2.88
N ALA A 289 -3.26 17.66 2.48
CA ALA A 289 -2.25 16.84 1.80
C ALA A 289 -1.78 17.48 0.48
N ILE A 290 -2.70 18.05 -0.29
CA ILE A 290 -2.39 18.82 -1.49
C ILE A 290 -1.49 20.01 -1.14
N THR A 291 -1.86 20.80 -0.11
CA THR A 291 -1.12 21.96 0.33
C THR A 291 0.28 21.60 0.81
N ASP A 292 0.40 20.59 1.67
CA ASP A 292 1.67 20.14 2.24
C ASP A 292 2.62 19.58 1.15
N THR A 293 2.07 19.02 0.08
CA THR A 293 2.86 18.53 -1.05
C THR A 293 3.44 19.67 -1.89
N PHE A 294 2.69 20.73 -2.17
CA PHE A 294 3.19 21.80 -3.06
C PHE A 294 3.87 22.96 -2.34
N SER A 295 3.41 23.33 -1.11
CA SER A 295 3.88 24.56 -0.45
C SER A 295 5.39 24.63 -0.24
N PRO A 296 6.10 23.59 0.19
CA PRO A 296 7.55 23.65 0.37
C PRO A 296 8.32 23.86 -0.95
N ARG A 297 7.67 23.53 -2.08
CA ARG A 297 8.27 23.50 -3.42
C ARG A 297 7.88 24.67 -4.32
N VAL A 298 7.06 25.59 -3.82
CA VAL A 298 6.65 26.80 -4.55
C VAL A 298 7.12 28.02 -3.78
N LYS A 299 8.27 28.59 -4.18
CA LYS A 299 8.92 29.73 -3.52
C LYS A 299 8.94 30.90 -4.50
N GLU A 300 8.42 32.05 -4.10
CA GLU A 300 8.45 33.31 -4.90
C GLU A 300 7.94 33.14 -6.35
N GLY A 301 6.88 32.33 -6.55
CA GLY A 301 6.31 32.06 -7.87
C GLY A 301 7.13 31.12 -8.76
N LYS A 302 8.15 30.47 -8.21
CA LYS A 302 8.99 29.48 -8.90
C LYS A 302 8.81 28.10 -8.27
N ILE A 303 9.00 27.07 -9.10
CA ILE A 303 9.03 25.68 -8.62
C ILE A 303 10.49 25.31 -8.28
N VAL A 304 10.74 25.03 -7.00
CA VAL A 304 12.02 24.62 -6.45
C VAL A 304 11.85 23.24 -5.84
N ILE A 305 12.47 22.23 -6.45
CA ILE A 305 12.43 20.82 -6.01
C ILE A 305 13.89 20.39 -5.78
N ASP A 306 14.41 20.76 -4.62
CA ASP A 306 15.80 20.49 -4.27
C ASP A 306 16.07 18.98 -4.16
N GLU A 307 15.04 18.23 -3.72
CA GLU A 307 15.06 16.77 -3.57
C GLU A 307 15.29 16.04 -4.90
N LEU A 308 15.02 16.67 -6.03
CA LEU A 308 15.25 16.09 -7.36
C LEU A 308 16.73 15.86 -7.64
N GLY A 309 17.61 16.65 -6.99
CA GLY A 309 19.06 16.53 -7.12
C GLY A 309 19.56 16.59 -8.57
N MET A 310 18.88 17.34 -9.44
CA MET A 310 19.17 17.47 -10.86
C MET A 310 19.38 18.94 -11.24
N THR A 311 20.37 19.17 -12.06
CA THR A 311 20.59 20.46 -12.73
C THR A 311 19.57 20.66 -13.86
N ASP A 312 19.37 21.91 -14.27
CA ASP A 312 18.53 22.22 -15.43
C ASP A 312 19.05 21.59 -16.73
N GLU A 313 20.36 21.35 -16.84
CA GLU A 313 20.96 20.69 -17.99
C GLU A 313 20.63 19.19 -18.02
N GLU A 314 20.71 18.51 -16.89
CA GLU A 314 20.28 17.12 -16.76
C GLU A 314 18.80 16.95 -17.07
N ILE A 315 17.93 17.88 -16.60
CA ILE A 315 16.50 17.87 -16.94
C ILE A 315 16.28 18.04 -18.45
N ARG A 316 17.05 18.92 -19.12
CA ARG A 316 16.98 19.05 -20.60
C ARG A 316 17.43 17.80 -21.31
N GLY A 317 18.38 17.06 -20.72
CA GLY A 317 18.91 15.79 -21.28
C GLY A 317 17.96 14.61 -21.21
N ILE A 318 16.87 14.68 -20.41
CA ILE A 318 15.89 13.58 -20.32
C ILE A 318 15.16 13.42 -21.64
N LYS A 319 15.27 12.22 -22.23
CA LYS A 319 14.63 11.85 -23.51
C LYS A 319 13.33 11.08 -23.31
N LYS A 320 13.21 10.32 -22.23
CA LYS A 320 12.07 9.46 -21.89
C LYS A 320 11.88 9.40 -20.40
N ILE A 321 10.63 9.30 -19.96
CA ILE A 321 10.26 8.97 -18.57
C ILE A 321 9.53 7.63 -18.58
N MET A 322 9.92 6.73 -17.68
CA MET A 322 9.15 5.52 -17.38
C MET A 322 8.59 5.66 -15.96
N ILE A 323 7.28 5.48 -15.80
CA ILE A 323 6.61 5.54 -14.50
C ILE A 323 6.17 4.13 -14.14
N VAL A 324 6.60 3.65 -12.98
CA VAL A 324 6.38 2.27 -12.56
C VAL A 324 5.73 2.26 -11.17
N ALA A 325 4.60 1.57 -11.03
CA ALA A 325 3.84 1.53 -9.79
C ALA A 325 2.79 0.41 -9.77
N CYS A 326 2.08 0.26 -8.64
CA CYS A 326 0.96 -0.65 -8.44
C CYS A 326 -0.31 0.11 -8.06
N GLY A 327 -1.49 -0.44 -8.39
CA GLY A 327 -2.80 0.03 -7.92
C GLY A 327 -3.07 1.52 -8.20
N SER A 328 -3.51 2.28 -7.20
CA SER A 328 -3.80 3.73 -7.34
C SER A 328 -2.57 4.54 -7.75
N ALA A 329 -1.38 4.15 -7.29
CA ALA A 329 -0.14 4.80 -7.70
C ALA A 329 0.14 4.59 -9.20
N TYR A 330 -0.18 3.42 -9.76
CA TYR A 330 -0.13 3.19 -11.21
C TYR A 330 -1.11 4.10 -11.96
N HIS A 331 -2.34 4.31 -11.45
CA HIS A 331 -3.31 5.24 -12.06
C HIS A 331 -2.84 6.70 -11.99
N THR A 332 -2.09 7.07 -10.93
CA THR A 332 -1.38 8.36 -10.90
C THR A 332 -0.38 8.46 -12.05
N GLY A 333 0.39 7.40 -12.31
CA GLY A 333 1.29 7.32 -13.45
C GLY A 333 0.58 7.48 -14.79
N VAL A 334 -0.56 6.80 -14.99
CA VAL A 334 -1.37 6.92 -16.21
C VAL A 334 -1.86 8.36 -16.42
N THR A 335 -2.29 9.05 -15.35
CA THR A 335 -2.62 10.48 -15.40
C THR A 335 -1.39 11.31 -15.78
N SER A 336 -0.27 11.05 -15.15
CA SER A 336 0.99 11.79 -15.31
C SER A 336 1.55 11.72 -16.73
N LYS A 337 1.34 10.60 -17.42
CA LYS A 337 1.67 10.48 -18.85
C LYS A 337 1.09 11.64 -19.67
N TYR A 338 -0.21 11.89 -19.54
CA TYR A 338 -0.87 12.98 -20.28
C TYR A 338 -0.30 14.35 -19.92
N ILE A 339 0.11 14.53 -18.66
CA ILE A 339 0.62 15.79 -18.14
C ILE A 339 2.05 16.05 -18.67
N PHE A 340 2.96 15.11 -18.53
CA PHE A 340 4.34 15.26 -19.01
C PHE A 340 4.41 15.36 -20.53
N GLU A 341 3.66 14.51 -21.25
CA GLU A 341 3.62 14.57 -22.71
C GLU A 341 2.99 15.88 -23.21
N GLY A 342 1.96 16.37 -22.50
CA GLY A 342 1.28 17.61 -22.85
C GLY A 342 2.10 18.87 -22.55
N LEU A 343 2.72 18.95 -21.37
CA LEU A 343 3.47 20.12 -20.90
C LEU A 343 4.95 20.09 -21.29
N ALA A 344 5.65 19.05 -20.87
CA ALA A 344 7.11 18.96 -21.02
C ALA A 344 7.55 18.38 -22.37
N ARG A 345 6.63 17.80 -23.14
CA ARG A 345 6.90 17.15 -24.43
C ARG A 345 7.96 16.07 -24.32
N ILE A 346 7.91 15.29 -23.23
CA ILE A 346 8.75 14.12 -22.99
C ILE A 346 7.88 12.88 -23.15
N PRO A 347 8.26 11.89 -23.97
CA PRO A 347 7.55 10.61 -24.08
C PRO A 347 7.51 9.90 -22.73
N VAL A 348 6.32 9.40 -22.34
CA VAL A 348 6.13 8.69 -21.08
C VAL A 348 5.57 7.29 -21.32
N GLU A 349 6.23 6.30 -20.76
CA GLU A 349 5.75 4.93 -20.65
C GLU A 349 5.30 4.69 -19.20
N VAL A 350 4.16 4.04 -19.03
CA VAL A 350 3.64 3.70 -17.70
C VAL A 350 3.46 2.20 -17.62
N ASP A 351 4.00 1.58 -16.59
CA ASP A 351 3.99 0.13 -16.46
C ASP A 351 3.57 -0.31 -15.05
N LEU A 352 2.95 -1.49 -14.95
CA LEU A 352 2.74 -2.15 -13.68
C LEU A 352 4.08 -2.67 -13.15
N ALA A 353 4.37 -2.42 -11.89
CA ALA A 353 5.65 -2.81 -11.29
C ALA A 353 5.85 -4.33 -11.32
N SER A 354 4.78 -5.12 -11.13
CA SER A 354 4.79 -6.58 -11.26
C SER A 354 5.23 -7.07 -12.64
N GLU A 355 4.87 -6.33 -13.70
CA GLU A 355 5.21 -6.71 -15.08
C GLU A 355 6.57 -6.14 -15.49
N PHE A 356 6.87 -4.90 -15.09
CA PHE A 356 8.13 -4.23 -15.40
C PHE A 356 9.36 -5.06 -15.04
N ARG A 357 9.36 -5.66 -13.85
CA ARG A 357 10.49 -6.43 -13.33
C ARG A 357 10.79 -7.71 -14.14
N TYR A 358 9.81 -8.27 -14.86
CA TYR A 358 9.96 -9.54 -15.58
C TYR A 358 9.98 -9.41 -17.09
N ARG A 359 9.52 -8.29 -17.65
CA ARG A 359 9.44 -8.11 -19.11
C ARG A 359 10.73 -7.73 -19.80
N ASP A 360 11.86 -7.67 -19.08
CA ASP A 360 13.14 -7.25 -19.62
C ASP A 360 13.10 -5.82 -20.23
N PRO A 361 12.84 -4.76 -19.40
CA PRO A 361 12.53 -3.43 -19.90
C PRO A 361 13.72 -2.81 -20.66
N ILE A 362 13.42 -2.15 -21.78
CA ILE A 362 14.41 -1.43 -22.57
C ILE A 362 14.61 -0.05 -21.96
N ILE A 363 15.78 0.18 -21.38
CA ILE A 363 16.19 1.45 -20.77
C ILE A 363 17.35 2.01 -21.58
N GLU A 364 17.11 3.13 -22.24
CA GLU A 364 18.09 3.83 -23.07
C GLU A 364 18.70 5.01 -22.30
N GLU A 365 19.84 5.49 -22.77
CA GLU A 365 20.49 6.69 -22.21
C GLU A 365 19.56 7.91 -22.27
N GLY A 366 19.43 8.63 -21.15
CA GLY A 366 18.50 9.75 -20.99
C GLY A 366 17.10 9.30 -20.55
N THR A 367 16.91 8.03 -20.18
CA THR A 367 15.69 7.56 -19.53
C THR A 367 15.74 7.82 -18.03
N MET A 368 14.71 8.46 -17.50
CA MET A 368 14.44 8.59 -16.06
C MET A 368 13.33 7.64 -15.67
N VAL A 369 13.50 6.90 -14.58
CA VAL A 369 12.44 6.04 -14.02
C VAL A 369 11.86 6.69 -12.77
N ILE A 370 10.54 6.83 -12.71
CA ILE A 370 9.81 7.32 -11.54
C ILE A 370 9.07 6.13 -10.92
N VAL A 371 9.39 5.80 -9.68
CA VAL A 371 8.73 4.76 -8.91
C VAL A 371 7.81 5.39 -7.88
N ILE A 372 6.52 5.05 -7.93
CA ILE A 372 5.51 5.65 -7.05
C ILE A 372 5.01 4.59 -6.07
N SER A 373 5.03 4.91 -4.77
CA SER A 373 4.44 4.07 -3.72
C SER A 373 4.05 4.92 -2.52
N GLN A 374 2.84 4.76 -2.00
CA GLN A 374 2.43 5.47 -0.79
C GLN A 374 3.29 5.03 0.42
N SER A 375 3.41 3.73 0.66
CA SER A 375 4.19 3.18 1.77
C SER A 375 5.70 3.21 1.53
N GLY A 376 6.13 3.19 0.26
CA GLY A 376 7.53 2.99 -0.11
C GLY A 376 8.07 1.58 0.18
N GLU A 377 7.16 0.62 0.51
CA GLU A 377 7.48 -0.75 0.87
C GLU A 377 6.84 -1.78 -0.07
N THR A 378 6.21 -1.36 -1.16
CA THR A 378 5.58 -2.27 -2.12
C THR A 378 6.64 -3.12 -2.81
N ALA A 379 6.58 -4.45 -2.62
CA ALA A 379 7.62 -5.39 -3.08
C ALA A 379 7.91 -5.28 -4.58
N ASP A 380 6.87 -5.32 -5.41
CA ASP A 380 7.01 -5.18 -6.86
C ASP A 380 7.62 -3.84 -7.26
N SER A 381 7.21 -2.74 -6.61
CA SER A 381 7.75 -1.40 -6.88
C SER A 381 9.23 -1.30 -6.49
N LEU A 382 9.61 -1.92 -5.36
CA LEU A 382 11.01 -1.98 -4.91
C LEU A 382 11.86 -2.84 -5.86
N ALA A 383 11.36 -3.97 -6.30
CA ALA A 383 12.05 -4.82 -7.26
C ALA A 383 12.19 -4.15 -8.63
N ALA A 384 11.15 -3.43 -9.08
CA ALA A 384 11.21 -2.63 -10.31
C ALA A 384 12.24 -1.48 -10.21
N LEU A 385 12.36 -0.83 -9.05
CA LEU A 385 13.41 0.15 -8.76
C LEU A 385 14.79 -0.47 -8.94
N ARG A 386 15.03 -1.62 -8.29
CA ARG A 386 16.32 -2.35 -8.36
C ARG A 386 16.66 -2.76 -9.79
N GLU A 387 15.67 -3.27 -10.55
CA GLU A 387 15.86 -3.62 -11.96
C GLU A 387 16.18 -2.40 -12.83
N ALA A 388 15.51 -1.26 -12.60
CA ALA A 388 15.80 0.00 -13.29
C ALA A 388 17.23 0.48 -13.01
N LYS A 389 17.67 0.47 -11.75
CA LYS A 389 19.06 0.87 -11.36
C LYS A 389 20.10 -0.07 -11.95
N LYS A 390 19.88 -1.38 -11.92
CA LYS A 390 20.76 -2.38 -12.52
C LYS A 390 20.98 -2.12 -14.01
N ARG A 391 20.00 -1.52 -14.70
CA ARG A 391 20.08 -1.14 -16.13
C ARG A 391 20.62 0.28 -16.35
N GLY A 392 21.05 0.96 -15.31
CA GLY A 392 21.68 2.29 -15.39
C GLY A 392 20.70 3.45 -15.47
N ALA A 393 19.40 3.25 -15.18
CA ALA A 393 18.45 4.35 -15.09
C ALA A 393 18.70 5.18 -13.82
N ARG A 394 18.49 6.49 -13.92
CA ARG A 394 18.30 7.34 -12.75
C ARG A 394 16.88 7.15 -12.22
N VAL A 395 16.74 6.83 -10.94
CA VAL A 395 15.47 6.52 -10.32
C VAL A 395 15.06 7.60 -9.31
N LEU A 396 13.87 8.17 -9.52
CA LEU A 396 13.17 9.04 -8.56
C LEU A 396 12.08 8.24 -7.84
N GLY A 397 12.16 8.15 -6.53
CA GLY A 397 11.07 7.63 -5.68
C GLY A 397 10.08 8.75 -5.33
N ILE A 398 8.77 8.53 -5.54
CA ILE A 398 7.71 9.38 -5.00
C ILE A 398 6.99 8.57 -3.93
N VAL A 399 7.22 8.91 -2.67
CA VAL A 399 6.75 8.14 -1.51
C VAL A 399 6.16 9.06 -0.44
N ASN A 400 5.37 8.50 0.48
CA ASN A 400 4.84 9.25 1.61
C ASN A 400 5.56 8.94 2.93
N VAL A 401 6.06 7.71 3.08
CA VAL A 401 6.72 7.26 4.32
C VAL A 401 8.21 7.56 4.28
N VAL A 402 8.64 8.39 5.22
CA VAL A 402 10.07 8.74 5.39
C VAL A 402 10.85 7.50 5.81
N GLY A 403 12.05 7.31 5.23
CA GLY A 403 12.92 6.19 5.55
C GLY A 403 12.46 4.83 5.02
N SER A 404 11.41 4.77 4.19
CA SER A 404 10.97 3.54 3.54
C SER A 404 12.03 2.96 2.60
N SER A 405 11.90 1.68 2.25
CA SER A 405 12.88 0.96 1.42
C SER A 405 13.08 1.64 0.06
N ILE A 406 12.01 2.06 -0.63
CA ILE A 406 12.13 2.83 -1.88
C ILE A 406 12.84 4.16 -1.63
N ALA A 407 12.57 4.85 -0.50
CA ALA A 407 13.24 6.12 -0.18
C ALA A 407 14.74 5.96 0.05
N ARG A 408 15.18 4.85 0.63
CA ARG A 408 16.61 4.57 0.86
C ARG A 408 17.35 4.11 -0.39
N GLU A 409 16.67 3.39 -1.29
CA GLU A 409 17.31 2.79 -2.46
C GLU A 409 17.22 3.64 -3.73
N ALA A 410 16.29 4.59 -3.83
CA ALA A 410 16.19 5.51 -4.96
C ALA A 410 17.38 6.49 -5.01
N ASP A 411 17.73 6.97 -6.20
CA ASP A 411 18.81 7.97 -6.35
C ASP A 411 18.36 9.35 -5.83
N ASN A 412 17.06 9.62 -5.95
CA ASN A 412 16.42 10.84 -5.43
C ASN A 412 15.02 10.50 -4.91
N VAL A 413 14.54 11.26 -3.93
CA VAL A 413 13.25 11.00 -3.28
C VAL A 413 12.44 12.27 -3.15
N MET A 414 11.19 12.22 -3.58
CA MET A 414 10.21 13.28 -3.38
C MET A 414 9.10 12.79 -2.43
N TYR A 415 9.07 13.31 -1.21
CA TYR A 415 8.02 12.97 -0.24
C TYR A 415 6.75 13.75 -0.51
N THR A 416 5.60 13.08 -0.40
CA THR A 416 4.28 13.71 -0.62
C THR A 416 3.75 14.44 0.60
N TRP A 417 4.29 14.19 1.79
CA TRP A 417 3.91 14.83 3.05
C TRP A 417 2.40 14.73 3.38
N ALA A 418 1.72 13.69 2.88
CA ALA A 418 0.29 13.51 3.10
C ALA A 418 -0.07 13.06 4.54
N GLY A 419 0.94 12.81 5.38
CA GLY A 419 0.77 12.24 6.72
C GLY A 419 0.34 10.75 6.67
N PRO A 420 0.10 10.12 7.83
CA PRO A 420 -0.28 8.71 7.88
C PRO A 420 -1.64 8.48 7.20
N GLU A 421 -1.71 7.47 6.33
CA GLU A 421 -2.94 7.01 5.66
C GLU A 421 -3.22 5.58 6.08
N ILE A 422 -4.31 5.37 6.83
CA ILE A 422 -4.64 4.12 7.53
C ILE A 422 -5.64 3.27 6.75
N ALA A 423 -6.66 3.92 6.13
CA ALA A 423 -7.63 3.20 5.30
C ALA A 423 -6.91 2.47 4.16
N VAL A 424 -7.27 1.20 3.95
CA VAL A 424 -6.62 0.36 2.93
C VAL A 424 -6.76 0.98 1.55
N ALA A 425 -7.98 1.39 1.18
CA ALA A 425 -8.23 2.08 -0.07
C ALA A 425 -7.69 3.52 -0.03
N THR A 426 -6.66 3.78 -0.80
CA THR A 426 -5.94 5.06 -0.83
C THR A 426 -6.82 6.21 -1.35
N THR A 427 -6.76 7.38 -0.72
CA THR A 427 -7.47 8.61 -1.10
C THR A 427 -6.55 9.83 -1.12
N LYS A 428 -6.10 10.31 0.03
CA LYS A 428 -5.28 11.52 0.13
C LYS A 428 -3.87 11.34 -0.48
N ALA A 429 -3.30 10.14 -0.36
CA ALA A 429 -1.99 9.87 -0.96
C ALA A 429 -2.07 9.91 -2.49
N TYR A 430 -3.15 9.43 -3.11
CA TYR A 430 -3.38 9.56 -4.55
C TYR A 430 -3.39 11.04 -4.98
N SER A 431 -4.15 11.90 -4.27
CA SER A 431 -4.21 13.35 -4.56
C SER A 431 -2.86 14.03 -4.38
N ALA A 432 -2.10 13.67 -3.34
CA ALA A 432 -0.75 14.18 -3.11
C ALA A 432 0.24 13.74 -4.21
N GLN A 433 0.17 12.47 -4.65
CA GLN A 433 0.97 11.96 -5.76
C GLN A 433 0.67 12.69 -7.08
N LEU A 434 -0.60 13.00 -7.37
CA LEU A 434 -0.95 13.82 -8.53
C LEU A 434 -0.26 15.20 -8.46
N VAL A 435 -0.31 15.86 -7.30
CA VAL A 435 0.32 17.18 -7.09
C VAL A 435 1.84 17.10 -7.28
N ALA A 436 2.49 16.06 -6.77
CA ALA A 436 3.91 15.83 -7.01
C ALA A 436 4.25 15.77 -8.51
N HIS A 437 3.43 15.07 -9.29
CA HIS A 437 3.61 15.01 -10.74
C HIS A 437 3.29 16.32 -11.45
N TYR A 438 2.32 17.09 -10.97
CA TYR A 438 2.06 18.44 -11.52
C TYR A 438 3.29 19.32 -11.38
N LEU A 439 3.91 19.34 -10.19
CA LEU A 439 5.10 20.14 -9.93
C LEU A 439 6.28 19.69 -10.80
N LEU A 440 6.53 18.37 -10.89
CA LEU A 440 7.60 17.82 -11.73
C LEU A 440 7.38 18.17 -13.21
N ALA A 441 6.19 17.96 -13.73
CA ALA A 441 5.90 18.22 -15.14
C ALA A 441 5.99 19.73 -15.48
N MET A 442 5.50 20.60 -14.60
CA MET A 442 5.65 22.06 -14.75
C MET A 442 7.12 22.49 -14.68
N LYS A 443 7.91 21.98 -13.72
CA LYS A 443 9.35 22.25 -13.61
C LYS A 443 10.08 21.81 -14.88
N PHE A 444 9.82 20.60 -15.35
CA PHE A 444 10.46 20.04 -16.55
C PHE A 444 10.06 20.83 -17.80
N ALA A 445 8.78 21.19 -17.94
CA ALA A 445 8.29 21.99 -19.05
C ALA A 445 8.93 23.38 -19.08
N HIS A 446 9.03 24.03 -17.92
CA HIS A 446 9.64 25.35 -17.78
C HIS A 446 11.14 25.32 -18.11
N VAL A 447 11.91 24.40 -17.53
CA VAL A 447 13.35 24.23 -17.79
C VAL A 447 13.63 23.94 -19.27
N ARG A 448 12.74 23.20 -19.94
CA ARG A 448 12.85 22.86 -21.36
C ARG A 448 12.32 23.95 -22.30
N GLY A 449 11.86 25.08 -21.75
CA GLY A 449 11.30 26.19 -22.54
C GLY A 449 9.97 25.85 -23.24
N LYS A 450 9.20 24.88 -22.69
CA LYS A 450 7.88 24.48 -23.19
C LYS A 450 6.74 25.16 -22.43
N LEU A 451 7.02 25.75 -21.28
CA LEU A 451 6.10 26.49 -20.43
C LEU A 451 6.72 27.84 -20.09
N GLY A 452 6.10 28.93 -20.50
CA GLY A 452 6.56 30.28 -20.23
C GLY A 452 6.22 30.74 -18.81
N ASP A 453 6.88 31.83 -18.34
CA ASP A 453 6.69 32.37 -16.98
C ASP A 453 5.23 32.73 -16.69
N THR A 454 4.53 33.35 -17.65
CA THR A 454 3.13 33.74 -17.48
C THR A 454 2.20 32.55 -17.34
N GLU A 455 2.41 31.50 -18.13
CA GLU A 455 1.62 30.27 -18.06
C GLU A 455 1.91 29.51 -16.78
N LEU A 456 3.20 29.44 -16.38
CA LEU A 456 3.60 28.84 -15.11
C LEU A 456 2.93 29.55 -13.93
N ALA A 457 2.96 30.90 -13.90
CA ALA A 457 2.31 31.67 -12.84
C ALA A 457 0.79 31.40 -12.78
N ALA A 458 0.12 31.33 -13.93
CA ALA A 458 -1.31 31.01 -13.98
C ALA A 458 -1.60 29.59 -13.48
N MET A 459 -0.77 28.59 -13.84
CA MET A 459 -0.91 27.22 -13.35
C MET A 459 -0.66 27.12 -11.85
N LEU A 460 0.33 27.85 -11.31
CA LEU A 460 0.58 27.89 -9.87
C LEU A 460 -0.58 28.52 -9.09
N GLU A 461 -1.26 29.51 -9.67
CA GLU A 461 -2.45 30.11 -9.07
C GLU A 461 -3.62 29.11 -9.06
N ASP A 462 -3.84 28.37 -10.14
CA ASP A 462 -4.83 27.30 -10.19
C ASP A 462 -4.50 26.18 -9.19
N LEU A 463 -3.22 25.83 -9.03
CA LEU A 463 -2.78 24.82 -8.04
C LEU A 463 -3.08 25.25 -6.60
N ARG A 464 -2.88 26.53 -6.27
CA ARG A 464 -3.19 27.10 -4.94
C ARG A 464 -4.67 27.06 -4.60
N ARG A 465 -5.55 27.08 -5.61
CA ARG A 465 -7.01 27.01 -5.43
C ARG A 465 -7.54 25.59 -5.26
N LEU A 466 -6.77 24.56 -5.64
CA LEU A 466 -7.22 23.17 -5.56
C LEU A 466 -7.70 22.76 -4.16
N PRO A 467 -7.01 23.08 -3.05
CA PRO A 467 -7.46 22.71 -1.71
C PRO A 467 -8.89 23.20 -1.40
N GLU A 468 -9.18 24.47 -1.67
CA GLU A 468 -10.50 25.07 -1.46
C GLU A 468 -11.57 24.42 -2.37
N GLN A 469 -11.23 24.14 -3.62
CA GLN A 469 -12.14 23.49 -4.56
C GLN A 469 -12.45 22.04 -4.17
N VAL A 470 -11.47 21.30 -3.62
CA VAL A 470 -11.67 19.96 -3.07
C VAL A 470 -12.58 20.00 -1.85
N GLU A 471 -12.34 20.94 -0.92
CA GLU A 471 -13.18 21.13 0.25
C GLU A 471 -14.63 21.43 -0.11
N MET A 472 -14.86 22.30 -1.11
CA MET A 472 -16.19 22.60 -1.63
C MET A 472 -16.91 21.35 -2.13
N LEU A 473 -16.21 20.46 -2.85
CA LEU A 473 -16.79 19.20 -3.34
C LEU A 473 -17.12 18.22 -2.21
N LEU A 474 -16.26 18.09 -1.21
CA LEU A 474 -16.49 17.26 -0.03
C LEU A 474 -17.70 17.74 0.78
N ASN A 475 -17.88 19.04 0.92
CA ASN A 475 -19.02 19.63 1.64
C ASN A 475 -20.37 19.42 0.91
N ASN A 476 -20.37 19.12 -0.39
CA ASN A 476 -21.55 18.79 -1.18
C ASN A 476 -21.93 17.30 -1.21
N LYS A 477 -21.36 16.49 -0.32
CA LYS A 477 -21.51 15.01 -0.25
C LYS A 477 -22.95 14.49 -0.22
N GLN A 478 -23.89 15.24 0.36
CA GLN A 478 -25.29 14.78 0.57
C GLN A 478 -25.99 14.39 -0.74
N LYS A 479 -25.73 15.09 -1.84
CA LYS A 479 -26.32 14.77 -3.15
C LYS A 479 -25.78 13.45 -3.67
N ILE A 480 -24.48 13.22 -3.50
CA ILE A 480 -23.80 11.99 -3.92
C ILE A 480 -24.29 10.81 -3.07
N GLN A 481 -24.42 11.01 -1.76
CA GLN A 481 -24.97 10.00 -0.83
C GLN A 481 -26.37 9.54 -1.24
N LYS A 482 -27.27 10.49 -1.53
CA LYS A 482 -28.64 10.17 -1.99
C LYS A 482 -28.63 9.40 -3.31
N PHE A 483 -27.71 9.74 -4.21
CA PHE A 483 -27.56 9.04 -5.47
C PHE A 483 -26.98 7.62 -5.26
N ALA A 484 -25.95 7.47 -4.46
CA ALA A 484 -25.31 6.20 -4.16
C ALA A 484 -26.29 5.13 -3.60
N ASN A 485 -27.26 5.55 -2.78
CA ASN A 485 -28.28 4.67 -2.22
C ASN A 485 -29.15 3.96 -3.27
N ARG A 486 -29.16 4.40 -4.53
CA ARG A 486 -29.89 3.72 -5.60
C ARG A 486 -29.16 2.51 -6.15
N TYR A 487 -27.85 2.40 -5.89
CA TYR A 487 -26.97 1.40 -6.51
C TYR A 487 -26.39 0.38 -5.52
N LEU A 488 -26.96 0.28 -4.32
CA LEU A 488 -26.51 -0.67 -3.29
C LEU A 488 -26.62 -2.15 -3.75
N ALA A 489 -27.57 -2.45 -4.62
CA ALA A 489 -27.79 -3.79 -5.18
C ALA A 489 -27.16 -3.98 -6.56
N ALA A 490 -26.43 -3.00 -7.10
CA ALA A 490 -25.76 -3.13 -8.38
C ALA A 490 -24.76 -4.29 -8.37
N ARG A 491 -24.68 -5.03 -9.48
CA ARG A 491 -23.69 -6.09 -9.71
C ARG A 491 -22.48 -5.55 -10.45
N ASP A 492 -22.74 -4.73 -11.47
CA ASP A 492 -21.74 -4.18 -12.38
C ASP A 492 -21.95 -2.68 -12.52
N ILE A 493 -20.85 -1.92 -12.53
CA ILE A 493 -20.84 -0.48 -12.80
C ILE A 493 -19.67 -0.18 -13.73
N PHE A 494 -19.94 0.52 -14.84
CA PHE A 494 -18.92 0.89 -15.81
C PHE A 494 -18.50 2.35 -15.65
N PHE A 495 -17.21 2.59 -15.85
CA PHE A 495 -16.63 3.92 -15.87
C PHE A 495 -16.09 4.22 -17.28
N ILE A 496 -16.37 5.40 -17.80
CA ILE A 496 -15.90 5.78 -19.13
C ILE A 496 -15.30 7.19 -19.13
N GLY A 497 -14.23 7.36 -19.89
CA GLY A 497 -13.55 8.65 -20.08
C GLY A 497 -12.75 8.67 -21.38
N ARG A 498 -12.26 9.86 -21.76
CA ARG A 498 -11.35 10.03 -22.91
C ARG A 498 -10.13 10.82 -22.50
N GLY A 499 -8.96 10.43 -23.04
CA GLY A 499 -7.70 11.08 -22.68
C GLY A 499 -7.44 10.98 -21.18
N ILE A 500 -7.12 12.10 -20.55
CA ILE A 500 -6.83 12.16 -19.12
C ILE A 500 -8.04 11.75 -18.24
N ASP A 501 -9.28 11.94 -18.73
CA ASP A 501 -10.51 11.52 -18.05
C ASP A 501 -10.66 9.97 -17.97
N TYR A 502 -10.04 9.25 -18.90
CA TYR A 502 -9.97 7.79 -18.81
C TYR A 502 -9.08 7.35 -17.63
N ALA A 503 -7.95 8.03 -17.41
CA ALA A 503 -7.07 7.73 -16.27
C ALA A 503 -7.80 7.90 -14.92
N ILE A 504 -8.64 8.92 -14.76
CA ILE A 504 -9.43 9.10 -13.54
C ILE A 504 -10.56 8.08 -13.41
N SER A 505 -11.12 7.64 -14.55
CA SER A 505 -12.13 6.57 -14.57
C SER A 505 -11.57 5.24 -14.07
N LEU A 506 -10.31 4.92 -14.38
CA LEU A 506 -9.60 3.75 -13.83
C LEU A 506 -9.55 3.81 -12.30
N GLU A 507 -9.18 4.96 -11.72
CA GLU A 507 -9.10 5.13 -10.28
C GLU A 507 -10.48 5.09 -9.61
N GLY A 508 -11.49 5.75 -10.19
CA GLY A 508 -12.86 5.70 -9.67
C GLY A 508 -13.44 4.27 -9.65
N SER A 509 -13.18 3.49 -10.70
CA SER A 509 -13.54 2.08 -10.78
C SER A 509 -12.79 1.25 -9.73
N LEU A 510 -11.48 1.48 -9.53
CA LEU A 510 -10.70 0.77 -8.52
C LEU A 510 -11.26 1.04 -7.12
N LYS A 511 -11.51 2.31 -6.75
CA LYS A 511 -12.07 2.66 -5.43
C LYS A 511 -13.39 1.95 -5.17
N LEU A 512 -14.29 1.95 -6.16
CA LEU A 512 -15.58 1.28 -6.00
C LEU A 512 -15.43 -0.22 -5.75
N LYS A 513 -14.64 -0.94 -6.57
CA LYS A 513 -14.49 -2.39 -6.43
C LYS A 513 -13.79 -2.81 -5.15
N GLU A 514 -12.80 -2.04 -4.69
CA GLU A 514 -12.04 -2.34 -3.47
C GLU A 514 -12.92 -2.35 -2.22
N ILE A 515 -13.80 -1.37 -2.07
CA ILE A 515 -14.53 -1.15 -0.82
C ILE A 515 -15.98 -1.62 -0.85
N SER A 516 -16.61 -1.72 -2.03
CA SER A 516 -18.01 -2.14 -2.18
C SER A 516 -18.20 -3.58 -2.64
N TYR A 517 -17.15 -4.18 -3.21
CA TYR A 517 -17.16 -5.51 -3.86
C TYR A 517 -18.12 -5.59 -5.06
N ILE A 518 -18.54 -4.45 -5.60
CA ILE A 518 -19.25 -4.39 -6.89
C ILE A 518 -18.22 -4.54 -7.99
N HIS A 519 -18.47 -5.44 -8.94
CA HIS A 519 -17.63 -5.53 -10.12
C HIS A 519 -17.70 -4.20 -10.90
N SER A 520 -16.55 -3.61 -11.18
CA SER A 520 -16.51 -2.39 -11.98
C SER A 520 -15.29 -2.36 -12.88
N GLU A 521 -15.45 -1.80 -14.06
CA GLU A 521 -14.40 -1.64 -15.05
C GLU A 521 -14.41 -0.24 -15.64
N ALA A 522 -13.23 0.24 -16.04
CA ALA A 522 -13.09 1.51 -16.70
C ALA A 522 -12.59 1.32 -18.13
N TYR A 523 -13.19 2.04 -19.06
CA TYR A 523 -12.87 1.97 -20.49
C TYR A 523 -12.60 3.34 -21.09
N ALA A 524 -11.69 3.40 -22.03
CA ALA A 524 -11.65 4.51 -22.96
C ALA A 524 -12.99 4.52 -23.72
N ALA A 525 -13.76 5.63 -23.59
CA ALA A 525 -15.16 5.66 -24.04
C ALA A 525 -15.37 5.28 -25.51
N GLY A 526 -14.37 5.55 -26.37
CA GLY A 526 -14.40 5.14 -27.77
C GLY A 526 -14.24 3.64 -27.99
N GLU A 527 -13.56 2.95 -27.07
CA GLU A 527 -13.26 1.53 -27.14
C GLU A 527 -14.46 0.66 -26.73
N LEU A 528 -15.40 1.22 -25.95
CA LEU A 528 -16.55 0.50 -25.42
C LEU A 528 -17.34 -0.28 -26.51
N LYS A 529 -17.49 0.32 -27.69
CA LYS A 529 -18.22 -0.27 -28.83
C LYS A 529 -17.49 -1.45 -29.52
N HIS A 530 -16.23 -1.70 -29.19
CA HIS A 530 -15.44 -2.79 -29.76
C HIS A 530 -15.57 -4.12 -28.97
N GLY A 531 -16.59 -4.23 -28.13
CA GLY A 531 -16.89 -5.45 -27.38
C GLY A 531 -17.74 -5.19 -26.15
N THR A 532 -17.20 -4.44 -25.20
CA THR A 532 -17.75 -4.26 -23.84
C THR A 532 -19.16 -3.68 -23.79
N ILE A 533 -19.58 -2.93 -24.80
CA ILE A 533 -20.94 -2.38 -24.88
C ILE A 533 -22.04 -3.48 -24.86
N SER A 534 -21.68 -4.72 -25.17
CA SER A 534 -22.55 -5.89 -25.07
C SER A 534 -23.00 -6.21 -23.64
N LEU A 535 -22.29 -5.68 -22.63
CA LEU A 535 -22.61 -5.84 -21.21
C LEU A 535 -23.58 -4.78 -20.69
N ILE A 536 -23.94 -3.80 -21.50
CA ILE A 536 -24.86 -2.74 -21.09
C ILE A 536 -26.31 -3.25 -21.24
N GLU A 537 -27.00 -3.29 -20.11
CA GLU A 537 -28.39 -3.68 -19.97
C GLU A 537 -29.22 -2.54 -19.39
N GLU A 538 -30.54 -2.72 -19.36
CA GLU A 538 -31.49 -1.75 -18.77
C GLU A 538 -31.15 -1.49 -17.29
N GLY A 539 -30.91 -0.23 -16.94
CA GLY A 539 -30.55 0.19 -15.57
C GLY A 539 -29.09 0.05 -15.20
N THR A 540 -28.22 -0.49 -16.07
CA THR A 540 -26.77 -0.53 -15.83
C THR A 540 -26.22 0.89 -15.60
N LEU A 541 -25.53 1.14 -14.50
CA LEU A 541 -24.90 2.43 -14.23
C LEU A 541 -23.62 2.58 -15.05
N VAL A 542 -23.54 3.66 -15.80
CA VAL A 542 -22.33 4.10 -16.48
C VAL A 542 -21.92 5.45 -15.90
N SER A 543 -20.76 5.51 -15.24
CA SER A 543 -20.14 6.76 -14.75
C SER A 543 -19.26 7.35 -15.85
N ALA A 544 -19.66 8.48 -16.40
CA ALA A 544 -18.93 9.18 -17.46
C ALA A 544 -18.16 10.37 -16.89
N VAL A 545 -16.85 10.41 -17.09
CA VAL A 545 -16.00 11.56 -16.74
C VAL A 545 -15.71 12.35 -18.02
N LEU A 546 -16.06 13.63 -18.04
CA LEU A 546 -15.85 14.53 -19.18
C LEU A 546 -15.48 15.92 -18.69
N THR A 547 -14.18 16.15 -18.50
CA THR A 547 -13.63 17.42 -17.99
C THR A 547 -12.82 18.19 -19.04
N GLN A 548 -12.59 17.58 -20.23
CA GLN A 548 -11.81 18.16 -21.31
C GLN A 548 -12.75 18.79 -22.36
N PRO A 549 -12.83 20.12 -22.47
CA PRO A 549 -13.79 20.77 -23.35
C PRO A 549 -13.72 20.34 -24.81
N GLU A 550 -12.53 20.10 -25.31
CA GLU A 550 -12.28 19.62 -26.68
C GLU A 550 -12.84 18.22 -26.97
N LEU A 551 -13.11 17.44 -25.93
CA LEU A 551 -13.62 16.06 -26.03
C LEU A 551 -15.12 15.96 -25.68
N TYR A 552 -15.79 17.03 -25.20
CA TYR A 552 -17.18 16.97 -24.75
C TYR A 552 -18.12 16.34 -25.78
N LYS A 553 -18.08 16.81 -27.04
CA LYS A 553 -18.96 16.28 -28.10
C LYS A 553 -18.76 14.77 -28.33
N LYS A 554 -17.52 14.30 -28.25
CA LYS A 554 -17.20 12.88 -28.41
C LYS A 554 -17.68 12.05 -27.22
N MET A 555 -17.52 12.57 -26.01
CA MET A 555 -18.01 11.91 -24.79
C MET A 555 -19.53 11.86 -24.76
N ILE A 556 -20.23 12.95 -25.07
CA ILE A 556 -21.69 13.00 -25.15
C ILE A 556 -22.22 11.97 -26.16
N SER A 557 -21.55 11.81 -27.31
CA SER A 557 -21.90 10.75 -28.28
C SER A 557 -21.79 9.35 -27.67
N ASN A 558 -20.71 9.07 -26.93
CA ASN A 558 -20.57 7.76 -26.28
C ASN A 558 -21.59 7.56 -25.13
N MET A 559 -21.94 8.61 -24.41
CA MET A 559 -23.02 8.56 -23.40
C MET A 559 -24.36 8.22 -24.04
N VAL A 560 -24.70 8.81 -25.16
CA VAL A 560 -25.90 8.49 -25.93
C VAL A 560 -25.89 7.03 -26.42
N GLU A 561 -24.74 6.54 -26.88
CA GLU A 561 -24.58 5.14 -27.32
C GLU A 561 -24.94 4.13 -26.22
N VAL A 562 -24.47 4.33 -24.99
CA VAL A 562 -24.78 3.45 -23.85
C VAL A 562 -26.22 3.65 -23.37
N LYS A 563 -26.70 4.88 -23.35
CA LYS A 563 -28.06 5.21 -22.95
C LYS A 563 -29.11 4.59 -23.88
N THR A 564 -28.84 4.53 -25.16
CA THR A 564 -29.71 3.86 -26.17
C THR A 564 -29.86 2.35 -25.87
N ARG A 565 -28.97 1.77 -25.07
CA ARG A 565 -29.01 0.36 -24.65
C ARG A 565 -29.54 0.15 -23.24
N GLY A 566 -30.13 1.20 -22.65
CA GLY A 566 -30.76 1.14 -21.34
C GLY A 566 -29.89 1.57 -20.17
N ALA A 567 -28.64 2.03 -20.40
CA ALA A 567 -27.80 2.52 -19.31
C ALA A 567 -28.40 3.74 -18.63
N PHE A 568 -28.24 3.82 -17.31
CA PHE A 568 -28.37 5.05 -16.56
C PHE A 568 -27.00 5.75 -16.50
N VAL A 569 -26.93 7.00 -16.94
CA VAL A 569 -25.65 7.70 -17.07
C VAL A 569 -25.47 8.76 -15.98
N MET A 570 -24.48 8.57 -15.13
CA MET A 570 -23.95 9.59 -14.21
C MET A 570 -22.77 10.30 -14.87
N ALA A 571 -22.82 11.60 -14.97
CA ALA A 571 -21.74 12.41 -15.55
C ALA A 571 -21.02 13.25 -14.49
N VAL A 572 -19.69 13.27 -14.53
CA VAL A 572 -18.83 14.21 -13.79
C VAL A 572 -18.22 15.19 -14.81
N THR A 573 -18.49 16.48 -14.67
CA THR A 573 -18.06 17.49 -15.65
C THR A 573 -17.83 18.86 -15.03
N ASN A 574 -17.15 19.75 -15.76
CA ASN A 574 -16.90 21.12 -15.30
C ASN A 574 -18.19 21.97 -15.29
N THR A 575 -18.29 22.84 -14.30
CA THR A 575 -19.36 23.86 -14.24
C THR A 575 -19.45 24.64 -15.55
N GLY A 576 -20.67 24.74 -16.07
CA GLY A 576 -20.97 25.44 -17.33
C GLY A 576 -21.07 24.54 -18.57
N ASN A 577 -20.79 23.24 -18.46
CA ASN A 577 -21.07 22.26 -19.52
C ASN A 577 -22.53 21.77 -19.40
N THR A 578 -23.48 22.58 -19.90
CA THR A 578 -24.92 22.25 -19.84
C THR A 578 -25.36 21.29 -20.94
N GLU A 579 -24.58 21.10 -22.01
CA GLU A 579 -24.90 20.13 -23.06
C GLU A 579 -24.95 18.70 -22.57
N VAL A 580 -24.19 18.38 -21.51
CA VAL A 580 -24.16 17.07 -20.88
C VAL A 580 -25.53 16.62 -20.33
N GLU A 581 -26.37 17.56 -19.90
CA GLU A 581 -27.70 17.28 -19.34
C GLU A 581 -28.65 16.62 -20.35
N LYS A 582 -28.38 16.72 -21.65
CA LYS A 582 -29.15 16.04 -22.70
C LYS A 582 -28.85 14.55 -22.81
N ALA A 583 -27.68 14.13 -22.32
CA ALA A 583 -27.19 12.76 -22.43
C ALA A 583 -27.03 12.05 -21.07
N ALA A 584 -26.95 12.78 -19.96
CA ALA A 584 -26.83 12.26 -18.61
C ALA A 584 -28.18 12.24 -17.89
N ASP A 585 -28.36 11.27 -17.00
CA ASP A 585 -29.51 11.17 -16.09
C ASP A 585 -29.21 11.81 -14.72
N TYR A 586 -27.92 11.88 -14.37
CA TYR A 586 -27.44 12.56 -13.17
C TYR A 586 -26.11 13.26 -13.47
N VAL A 587 -25.99 14.52 -13.09
CA VAL A 587 -24.80 15.33 -13.36
C VAL A 587 -24.18 15.84 -12.05
N ILE A 588 -22.89 15.65 -11.92
CA ILE A 588 -22.06 16.21 -10.85
C ILE A 588 -21.14 17.24 -11.47
N TYR A 589 -21.31 18.50 -11.08
CA TYR A 589 -20.46 19.59 -11.54
C TYR A 589 -19.28 19.79 -10.61
N ILE A 590 -18.08 19.86 -11.21
CA ILE A 590 -16.84 20.24 -10.53
C ILE A 590 -16.45 21.69 -10.89
N PRO A 591 -15.73 22.40 -10.01
CA PRO A 591 -15.20 23.72 -10.33
C PRO A 591 -14.28 23.70 -11.56
N LYS A 592 -14.20 24.83 -12.27
CA LYS A 592 -13.20 24.99 -13.33
C LYS A 592 -11.81 25.17 -12.74
N THR A 593 -10.84 24.50 -13.33
CA THR A 593 -9.41 24.61 -13.03
C THR A 593 -8.59 24.38 -14.30
N ASN A 594 -7.27 24.40 -14.22
CA ASN A 594 -6.41 24.01 -15.33
C ASN A 594 -6.76 22.59 -15.80
N LYS A 595 -6.77 22.35 -17.10
CA LYS A 595 -7.17 21.07 -17.70
C LYS A 595 -6.37 19.85 -17.19
N TYR A 596 -5.12 20.05 -16.75
CA TYR A 596 -4.29 19.00 -16.19
C TYR A 596 -4.57 18.73 -14.70
N PHE A 597 -5.26 19.66 -14.01
CA PHE A 597 -5.59 19.53 -12.58
C PHE A 597 -7.01 19.04 -12.33
N THR A 598 -7.83 18.92 -13.38
CA THR A 598 -9.22 18.45 -13.27
C THR A 598 -9.35 17.09 -12.59
N ASN A 599 -8.33 16.23 -12.71
CA ASN A 599 -8.31 14.91 -12.07
C ASN A 599 -8.36 15.00 -10.55
N SER A 600 -7.67 15.96 -9.93
CA SER A 600 -7.73 16.19 -8.48
C SER A 600 -9.13 16.58 -7.99
N LEU A 601 -9.97 17.15 -8.86
CA LEU A 601 -11.36 17.49 -8.54
C LEU A 601 -12.32 16.37 -8.92
N ALA A 602 -12.15 15.76 -10.09
CA ALA A 602 -13.06 14.73 -10.60
C ALA A 602 -13.03 13.42 -9.77
N ILE A 603 -11.91 13.12 -9.10
CA ILE A 603 -11.81 11.94 -8.23
C ILE A 603 -12.69 12.06 -6.97
N ILE A 604 -12.89 13.26 -6.43
CA ILE A 604 -13.59 13.48 -5.17
C ILE A 604 -15.03 12.94 -5.21
N PRO A 605 -15.89 13.27 -6.19
CA PRO A 605 -17.22 12.69 -6.27
C PRO A 605 -17.21 11.17 -6.50
N LEU A 606 -16.19 10.61 -7.17
CA LEU A 606 -16.07 9.17 -7.37
C LEU A 606 -15.67 8.44 -6.09
N GLN A 607 -14.77 9.00 -5.30
CA GLN A 607 -14.42 8.49 -3.96
C GLN A 607 -15.65 8.51 -3.02
N LEU A 608 -16.37 9.63 -2.97
CA LEU A 608 -17.60 9.76 -2.18
C LEU A 608 -18.68 8.78 -2.63
N PHE A 609 -18.85 8.58 -3.94
CA PHE A 609 -19.80 7.59 -4.47
C PHE A 609 -19.43 6.18 -4.01
N GLY A 610 -18.18 5.75 -4.21
CA GLY A 610 -17.70 4.46 -3.74
C GLY A 610 -17.89 4.26 -2.23
N TYR A 611 -17.52 5.27 -1.43
CA TYR A 611 -17.68 5.27 0.02
C TYR A 611 -19.15 5.07 0.44
N TYR A 612 -20.08 5.88 -0.10
CA TYR A 612 -21.50 5.79 0.30
C TYR A 612 -22.19 4.52 -0.20
N VAL A 613 -21.82 4.00 -1.36
CA VAL A 613 -22.28 2.67 -1.81
C VAL A 613 -21.81 1.60 -0.82
N SER A 614 -20.57 1.65 -0.39
CA SER A 614 -19.97 0.64 0.48
C SER A 614 -20.57 0.62 1.88
N ILE A 615 -20.71 1.78 2.52
CA ILE A 615 -21.34 1.84 3.86
C ILE A 615 -22.82 1.45 3.80
N GLY A 616 -23.55 1.83 2.74
CA GLY A 616 -24.93 1.42 2.53
C GLY A 616 -25.10 -0.09 2.30
N ARG A 617 -24.04 -0.79 1.86
CA ARG A 617 -23.96 -2.26 1.76
C ARG A 617 -23.50 -2.93 3.05
N GLY A 618 -23.12 -2.15 4.09
CA GLY A 618 -22.57 -2.67 5.34
C GLY A 618 -21.12 -3.18 5.21
N CYS A 619 -20.37 -2.71 4.21
CA CYS A 619 -18.97 -3.07 4.01
C CYS A 619 -18.05 -2.25 4.94
N ASP A 620 -16.96 -2.86 5.40
CA ASP A 620 -15.90 -2.16 6.12
C ASP A 620 -15.02 -1.41 5.09
N VAL A 621 -15.12 -0.09 5.06
CA VAL A 621 -14.41 0.77 4.10
C VAL A 621 -12.96 1.04 4.49
N ASP A 622 -12.63 0.89 5.77
CA ASP A 622 -11.26 1.08 6.27
C ASP A 622 -10.43 -0.18 6.06
N LYS A 623 -11.05 -1.35 6.25
CA LYS A 623 -10.40 -2.67 6.15
C LYS A 623 -11.24 -3.59 5.26
N PRO A 624 -11.31 -3.35 3.95
CA PRO A 624 -12.06 -4.20 3.03
C PRO A 624 -11.45 -5.59 2.97
N ARG A 625 -12.33 -6.60 2.79
CA ARG A 625 -11.90 -8.00 2.73
C ARG A 625 -10.89 -8.24 1.60
N ASN A 626 -9.93 -9.15 1.85
CA ASN A 626 -8.93 -9.58 0.88
C ASN A 626 -7.99 -8.45 0.38
N LEU A 627 -7.87 -7.35 1.12
CA LEU A 627 -6.96 -6.26 0.79
C LEU A 627 -6.15 -5.83 2.01
N ALA A 628 -4.91 -5.42 1.79
CA ALA A 628 -4.08 -4.74 2.76
C ALA A 628 -3.56 -3.41 2.22
N LYS A 629 -3.16 -2.51 3.14
CA LYS A 629 -2.69 -1.17 2.81
C LYS A 629 -1.40 -1.18 1.98
N SER A 630 -0.52 -2.14 2.23
CA SER A 630 0.76 -2.27 1.52
C SER A 630 1.05 -3.75 1.24
N VAL A 631 1.48 -4.06 0.03
CA VAL A 631 1.89 -5.40 -0.41
C VAL A 631 3.42 -5.41 -0.43
N THR A 632 4.05 -6.07 0.55
CA THR A 632 5.51 -6.02 0.76
C THR A 632 6.21 -7.34 0.52
N VAL A 633 5.51 -8.31 -0.02
CA VAL A 633 6.01 -9.61 -0.45
C VAL A 633 5.39 -9.96 -1.80
N GLU A 634 6.05 -10.83 -2.56
CA GLU A 634 5.55 -11.38 -3.83
C GLU A 634 4.63 -12.56 -3.65
#